data_cfeec055e646e5317f0a34309228167f
#
_entry.id   cfeec055e646e5317f0a34309228167f
#
_cell.length_a   1.000
_cell.length_b   1.000
_cell.length_c   1.000
_cell.angle_alpha   90.00
_cell.angle_beta   90.00
_cell.angle_gamma   90.00
#
_symmetry.space_group_name_H-M   'P 1'
#
loop_
_entity.id
_entity.type
_entity.pdbx_description
1 polymer ?
#
loop_
_entity_poly.entity_id
_entity_poly.type
_entity_poly.pdbx_seq_one_letter_code
_entity_poly.pdbx_strand_id
1 'polypeptide(L)'
;MTEKEENRMEKDMTAGTPGKIIFNFTMPIFIGNIFQQFYNMADTVIVGKFVGNAALAAVGACGTLVFLIIGFLQGVTAGFTVVTAQHFGAGNMKAMKKSVASGAVLTGIVTVILTLLSMISMAKVLHLMNTPSDMYGEAYGYIMVICGGIVAQALYNYLASVLRALGDSKRPLYFLVVAALLNIVLDLVFIIVFRMGAAGAAYATVIAQGISGILCLLYIAKKVPALYLHREDWEIDKNLAGWQMKIGPVSY
;
A
#
# COMPACT_ATOMS: atom_id res chain seq x y z
N MET A 1 -27.91 -13.66 4.56
CA MET A 1 -27.02 -13.81 3.39
C MET A 1 -27.25 -15.19 2.84
N THR A 2 -27.56 -15.34 1.58
CA THR A 2 -27.82 -16.64 0.97
C THR A 2 -26.48 -17.31 0.62
N GLU A 3 -26.40 -18.65 0.72
CA GLU A 3 -25.26 -19.51 0.32
C GLU A 3 -24.67 -19.15 -1.06
N LYS A 4 -25.48 -18.53 -1.92
CA LYS A 4 -25.10 -18.00 -3.24
C LYS A 4 -24.26 -16.72 -3.17
N GLU A 5 -24.35 -15.92 -2.10
CA GLU A 5 -23.56 -14.71 -1.89
C GLU A 5 -22.21 -15.03 -1.24
N GLU A 6 -22.16 -16.05 -0.39
CA GLU A 6 -20.93 -16.59 0.19
C GLU A 6 -20.03 -17.22 -0.89
N ASN A 7 -20.61 -18.00 -1.80
CA ASN A 7 -19.92 -18.64 -2.93
C ASN A 7 -19.48 -17.65 -4.03
N ARG A 8 -19.95 -16.40 -3.99
CA ARG A 8 -19.56 -15.36 -4.95
C ARG A 8 -18.32 -14.57 -4.50
N MET A 9 -17.95 -14.63 -3.23
CA MET A 9 -16.83 -13.90 -2.66
C MET A 9 -15.54 -14.72 -2.62
N GLU A 10 -15.63 -16.04 -2.55
CA GLU A 10 -14.51 -16.95 -2.68
C GLU A 10 -14.45 -17.44 -4.14
N LYS A 11 -13.72 -16.71 -4.97
CA LYS A 11 -13.52 -17.14 -6.34
C LYS A 11 -12.55 -18.32 -6.33
N ASP A 12 -13.11 -19.53 -6.44
CA ASP A 12 -12.29 -20.73 -6.61
C ASP A 12 -11.42 -20.57 -7.87
N MET A 13 -10.14 -20.27 -7.66
CA MET A 13 -9.17 -20.09 -8.74
C MET A 13 -8.64 -21.44 -9.26
N THR A 14 -9.09 -22.56 -8.69
CA THR A 14 -8.68 -23.91 -9.09
C THR A 14 -9.61 -24.50 -10.16
N ALA A 15 -10.80 -23.92 -10.36
CA ALA A 15 -11.81 -24.38 -11.31
C ALA A 15 -11.95 -23.44 -12.51
N GLY A 16 -11.75 -23.94 -13.73
CA GLY A 16 -11.96 -23.22 -14.99
C GLY A 16 -10.77 -23.20 -15.94
N THR A 17 -10.84 -22.37 -17.00
CA THR A 17 -9.75 -22.24 -17.98
C THR A 17 -8.64 -21.37 -17.40
N PRO A 18 -7.40 -21.88 -17.18
CA PRO A 18 -6.32 -21.15 -16.50
C PRO A 18 -6.03 -19.76 -17.07
N GLY A 19 -5.98 -19.63 -18.41
CA GLY A 19 -5.73 -18.35 -19.07
C GLY A 19 -6.79 -17.28 -18.75
N LYS A 20 -8.08 -17.65 -18.68
CA LYS A 20 -9.16 -16.73 -18.34
C LYS A 20 -9.12 -16.30 -16.87
N ILE A 21 -8.74 -17.22 -15.98
CA ILE A 21 -8.59 -16.94 -14.54
C ILE A 21 -7.44 -15.95 -14.32
N ILE A 22 -6.26 -16.25 -14.90
CA ILE A 22 -5.08 -15.38 -14.81
C ILE A 22 -5.40 -14.00 -15.39
N PHE A 23 -5.99 -13.92 -16.57
CA PHE A 23 -6.35 -12.64 -17.20
C PHE A 23 -7.29 -11.82 -16.32
N ASN A 24 -8.38 -12.41 -15.83
CA ASN A 24 -9.37 -11.72 -14.99
C ASN A 24 -8.81 -11.29 -13.63
N PHE A 25 -7.79 -11.97 -13.13
CA PHE A 25 -7.11 -11.61 -11.87
C PHE A 25 -6.06 -10.52 -12.09
N THR A 26 -5.28 -10.63 -13.17
CA THR A 26 -4.16 -9.73 -13.45
C THR A 26 -4.62 -8.36 -13.96
N MET A 27 -5.70 -8.32 -14.77
CA MET A 27 -6.20 -7.07 -15.35
C MET A 27 -6.56 -6.01 -14.31
N PRO A 28 -7.28 -6.31 -13.22
CA PRO A 28 -7.52 -5.31 -12.18
C PRO A 28 -6.23 -4.79 -11.52
N ILE A 29 -5.22 -5.64 -11.32
CA ILE A 29 -3.93 -5.24 -10.76
C ILE A 29 -3.20 -4.31 -11.73
N PHE A 30 -3.16 -4.66 -13.01
CA PHE A 30 -2.55 -3.85 -14.07
C PHE A 30 -3.22 -2.48 -14.19
N ILE A 31 -4.56 -2.44 -14.21
CA ILE A 31 -5.34 -1.20 -14.24
C ILE A 31 -5.04 -0.37 -12.97
N GLY A 32 -4.95 -1.00 -11.79
CA GLY A 32 -4.60 -0.33 -10.54
C GLY A 32 -3.23 0.35 -10.61
N ASN A 33 -2.23 -0.33 -11.15
CA ASN A 33 -0.89 0.25 -11.34
C ASN A 33 -0.91 1.43 -12.32
N ILE A 34 -1.71 1.36 -13.39
CA ILE A 34 -1.91 2.49 -14.31
C ILE A 34 -2.55 3.67 -13.58
N PHE A 35 -3.62 3.47 -12.80
CA PHE A 35 -4.23 4.53 -12.03
C PHE A 35 -3.26 5.14 -11.01
N GLN A 36 -2.40 4.32 -10.40
CA GLN A 36 -1.36 4.81 -9.50
C GLN A 36 -0.36 5.72 -10.21
N GLN A 37 0.04 5.39 -11.43
CA GLN A 37 0.91 6.25 -12.21
C GLN A 37 0.23 7.54 -12.65
N PHE A 38 -1.06 7.49 -12.99
CA PHE A 38 -1.81 8.68 -13.34
C PHE A 38 -1.90 9.68 -12.17
N TYR A 39 -2.19 9.22 -10.95
CA TYR A 39 -2.24 10.17 -9.85
C TYR A 39 -0.85 10.71 -9.48
N ASN A 40 0.22 9.90 -9.51
CA ASN A 40 1.59 10.39 -9.32
C ASN A 40 1.97 11.47 -10.36
N MET A 41 1.51 11.29 -11.60
CA MET A 41 1.71 12.28 -12.66
C MET A 41 0.86 13.54 -12.40
N ALA A 42 -0.37 13.38 -11.93
CA ALA A 42 -1.23 14.51 -11.56
C ALA A 42 -0.61 15.34 -10.43
N ASP A 43 -0.12 14.70 -9.35
CA ASP A 43 0.60 15.34 -8.25
C ASP A 43 1.76 16.19 -8.80
N THR A 44 2.58 15.58 -9.67
CA THR A 44 3.74 16.25 -10.27
C THR A 44 3.34 17.47 -11.11
N VAL A 45 2.28 17.36 -11.92
CA VAL A 45 1.76 18.47 -12.74
C VAL A 45 1.18 19.58 -11.85
N ILE A 46 0.43 19.23 -10.81
CA ILE A 46 -0.18 20.19 -9.89
C ILE A 46 0.92 20.94 -9.12
N VAL A 47 1.90 20.23 -8.56
CA VAL A 47 3.05 20.85 -7.88
C VAL A 47 3.82 21.76 -8.83
N GLY A 48 4.16 21.31 -10.03
CA GLY A 48 4.91 22.09 -11.00
C GLY A 48 4.19 23.37 -11.44
N LYS A 49 2.86 23.28 -11.62
CA LYS A 49 2.04 24.40 -12.09
C LYS A 49 1.74 25.45 -11.01
N PHE A 50 1.50 25.03 -9.78
CA PHE A 50 0.97 25.89 -8.73
C PHE A 50 1.99 26.24 -7.63
N VAL A 51 3.04 25.44 -7.45
CA VAL A 51 4.11 25.71 -6.47
C VAL A 51 5.34 26.27 -7.16
N GLY A 52 5.74 25.67 -8.30
CA GLY A 52 6.86 26.15 -9.11
C GLY A 52 7.95 25.10 -9.34
N ASN A 53 8.98 25.51 -10.11
CA ASN A 53 10.02 24.60 -10.58
C ASN A 53 10.89 24.01 -9.46
N ALA A 54 11.16 24.77 -8.40
CA ALA A 54 11.95 24.28 -7.26
C ALA A 54 11.23 23.14 -6.53
N ALA A 55 9.93 23.28 -6.30
CA ALA A 55 9.11 22.23 -5.69
C ALA A 55 8.96 21.01 -6.60
N LEU A 56 8.81 21.21 -7.92
CA LEU A 56 8.78 20.14 -8.91
C LEU A 56 10.08 19.34 -8.90
N ALA A 57 11.23 20.02 -8.89
CA ALA A 57 12.54 19.40 -8.81
C ALA A 57 12.73 18.64 -7.49
N ALA A 58 12.24 19.22 -6.38
CA ALA A 58 12.27 18.59 -5.05
C ALA A 58 11.48 17.28 -5.01
N VAL A 59 10.24 17.27 -5.51
CA VAL A 59 9.39 16.05 -5.61
C VAL A 59 10.06 15.02 -6.52
N GLY A 60 10.60 15.44 -7.65
CA GLY A 60 11.32 14.56 -8.58
C GLY A 60 12.56 13.91 -7.94
N ALA A 61 13.37 14.69 -7.22
CA ALA A 61 14.54 14.18 -6.50
C ALA A 61 14.15 13.18 -5.39
N CYS A 62 13.07 13.46 -4.66
CA CYS A 62 12.54 12.55 -3.65
C CYS A 62 11.89 11.29 -4.25
N GLY A 63 11.47 11.32 -5.51
CA GLY A 63 10.74 10.23 -6.16
C GLY A 63 11.47 8.88 -6.09
N THR A 64 12.79 8.87 -6.29
CA THR A 64 13.61 7.64 -6.16
C THR A 64 13.61 7.10 -4.74
N LEU A 65 13.71 7.98 -3.74
CA LEU A 65 13.69 7.58 -2.32
C LEU A 65 12.33 7.01 -1.94
N VAL A 66 11.26 7.68 -2.36
CA VAL A 66 9.88 7.21 -2.15
C VAL A 66 9.67 5.86 -2.83
N PHE A 67 10.13 5.70 -4.07
CA PHE A 67 10.04 4.43 -4.79
C PHE A 67 10.76 3.28 -4.04
N LEU A 68 11.96 3.51 -3.52
CA LEU A 68 12.69 2.51 -2.74
C LEU A 68 11.95 2.13 -1.46
N ILE A 69 11.48 3.11 -0.70
CA ILE A 69 10.81 2.88 0.59
C ILE A 69 9.48 2.15 0.37
N ILE A 70 8.64 2.68 -0.54
CA ILE A 70 7.32 2.13 -0.78
C ILE A 70 7.39 0.80 -1.55
N GLY A 71 8.32 0.68 -2.51
CA GLY A 71 8.56 -0.57 -3.23
C GLY A 71 9.00 -1.69 -2.30
N PHE A 72 9.95 -1.42 -1.39
CA PHE A 72 10.33 -2.38 -0.35
C PHE A 72 9.13 -2.81 0.51
N LEU A 73 8.32 -1.84 0.96
CA LEU A 73 7.12 -2.13 1.75
C LEU A 73 6.12 -3.00 0.97
N GLN A 74 5.90 -2.70 -0.31
CA GLN A 74 5.02 -3.49 -1.18
C GLN A 74 5.54 -4.91 -1.36
N GLY A 75 6.82 -5.09 -1.59
CA GLY A 75 7.44 -6.41 -1.72
C GLY A 75 7.27 -7.24 -0.46
N VAL A 76 7.60 -6.67 0.69
CA VAL A 76 7.48 -7.35 1.99
C VAL A 76 6.02 -7.74 2.28
N THR A 77 5.07 -6.82 2.09
CA THR A 77 3.64 -7.10 2.34
C THR A 77 3.09 -8.14 1.37
N ALA A 78 3.46 -8.09 0.09
CA ALA A 78 3.08 -9.10 -0.89
C ALA A 78 3.67 -10.48 -0.54
N GLY A 79 4.95 -10.54 -0.17
CA GLY A 79 5.62 -11.77 0.22
C GLY A 79 5.00 -12.44 1.45
N PHE A 80 4.61 -11.66 2.48
CA PHE A 80 3.92 -12.22 3.65
C PHE A 80 2.57 -12.86 3.28
N THR A 81 1.88 -12.34 2.28
CA THR A 81 0.58 -12.87 1.85
C THR A 81 0.68 -14.07 0.89
N VAL A 82 1.86 -14.41 0.38
CA VAL A 82 2.07 -15.65 -0.39
C VAL A 82 1.71 -16.88 0.44
N VAL A 83 2.18 -16.92 1.70
CA VAL A 83 1.87 -18.01 2.64
C VAL A 83 0.36 -18.08 2.92
N THR A 84 -0.29 -16.93 3.04
CA THR A 84 -1.75 -16.83 3.18
C THR A 84 -2.47 -17.44 1.98
N ALA A 85 -2.03 -17.11 0.76
CA ALA A 85 -2.60 -17.65 -0.48
C ALA A 85 -2.42 -19.17 -0.58
N GLN A 86 -1.27 -19.70 -0.16
CA GLN A 86 -1.01 -21.14 -0.15
C GLN A 86 -1.95 -21.90 0.80
N HIS A 87 -2.13 -21.39 2.03
CA HIS A 87 -3.06 -22.01 2.99
C HIS A 87 -4.51 -21.88 2.55
N PHE A 88 -4.88 -20.75 1.93
CA PHE A 88 -6.21 -20.56 1.36
C PHE A 88 -6.48 -21.57 0.23
N GLY A 89 -5.54 -21.69 -0.73
CA GLY A 89 -5.65 -22.66 -1.83
C GLY A 89 -5.66 -24.12 -1.40
N ALA A 90 -5.04 -24.44 -0.25
CA ALA A 90 -5.08 -25.75 0.38
C ALA A 90 -6.34 -26.01 1.21
N GLY A 91 -7.28 -25.05 1.29
CA GLY A 91 -8.50 -25.17 2.10
C GLY A 91 -8.27 -25.12 3.62
N ASN A 92 -7.04 -24.81 4.06
CA ASN A 92 -6.70 -24.75 5.49
C ASN A 92 -6.99 -23.36 6.08
N MET A 93 -8.27 -23.09 6.36
CA MET A 93 -8.74 -21.80 6.87
C MET A 93 -8.11 -21.40 8.20
N LYS A 94 -7.83 -22.36 9.08
CA LYS A 94 -7.19 -22.08 10.39
C LYS A 94 -5.76 -21.58 10.20
N ALA A 95 -4.96 -22.23 9.37
CA ALA A 95 -3.59 -21.81 9.08
C ALA A 95 -3.58 -20.50 8.28
N MET A 96 -4.53 -20.29 7.37
CA MET A 96 -4.71 -19.05 6.63
C MET A 96 -4.96 -17.86 7.57
N LYS A 97 -5.89 -17.96 8.54
CA LYS A 97 -6.16 -16.92 9.54
C LYS A 97 -4.93 -16.59 10.38
N LYS A 98 -4.22 -17.62 10.88
CA LYS A 98 -2.95 -17.42 11.60
C LYS A 98 -1.90 -16.73 10.74
N SER A 99 -1.82 -17.07 9.45
CA SER A 99 -0.92 -16.41 8.50
C SER A 99 -1.26 -14.92 8.30
N VAL A 100 -2.55 -14.58 8.22
CA VAL A 100 -3.00 -13.19 8.13
C VAL A 100 -2.66 -12.43 9.42
N ALA A 101 -2.93 -12.98 10.60
CA ALA A 101 -2.60 -12.32 11.85
C ALA A 101 -1.07 -12.12 12.01
N SER A 102 -0.27 -13.16 11.75
CA SER A 102 1.20 -13.08 11.77
C SER A 102 1.73 -12.04 10.78
N GLY A 103 1.24 -12.04 9.54
CA GLY A 103 1.62 -11.07 8.52
C GLY A 103 1.26 -9.63 8.89
N ALA A 104 0.12 -9.42 9.58
CA ALA A 104 -0.26 -8.10 10.08
C ALA A 104 0.74 -7.58 11.13
N VAL A 105 1.12 -8.43 12.08
CA VAL A 105 2.11 -8.09 13.12
C VAL A 105 3.48 -7.81 12.48
N LEU A 106 3.94 -8.68 11.59
CA LEU A 106 5.22 -8.50 10.89
C LEU A 106 5.23 -7.21 10.05
N THR A 107 4.14 -6.94 9.32
CA THR A 107 3.98 -5.68 8.58
C THR A 107 4.04 -4.47 9.53
N GLY A 108 3.37 -4.53 10.67
CA GLY A 108 3.43 -3.49 11.69
C GLY A 108 4.86 -3.23 12.19
N ILE A 109 5.60 -4.29 12.53
CA ILE A 109 7.01 -4.18 12.97
C ILE A 109 7.88 -3.56 11.88
N VAL A 110 7.81 -4.06 10.65
CA VAL A 110 8.57 -3.54 9.51
C VAL A 110 8.22 -2.07 9.26
N THR A 111 6.95 -1.73 9.33
CA THR A 111 6.46 -0.36 9.15
C THR A 111 7.04 0.60 10.18
N VAL A 112 7.02 0.23 11.46
CA VAL A 112 7.60 1.05 12.55
C VAL A 112 9.10 1.25 12.34
N ILE A 113 9.84 0.15 12.06
CA ILE A 113 11.28 0.22 11.81
C ILE A 113 11.57 1.12 10.61
N LEU A 114 10.86 0.91 9.50
CA LEU A 114 11.06 1.66 8.27
C LEU A 114 10.76 3.15 8.45
N THR A 115 9.66 3.48 9.16
CA THR A 115 9.28 4.86 9.48
C THR A 115 10.37 5.54 10.31
N LEU A 116 10.79 4.93 11.42
CA LEU A 116 11.81 5.50 12.30
C LEU A 116 13.15 5.67 11.58
N LEU A 117 13.59 4.63 10.86
CA LEU A 117 14.84 4.67 10.11
C LEU A 117 14.82 5.75 9.03
N SER A 118 13.73 5.86 8.27
CA SER A 118 13.56 6.88 7.24
C SER A 118 13.54 8.28 7.85
N MET A 119 12.75 8.53 8.89
CA MET A 119 12.68 9.85 9.52
C MET A 119 14.03 10.31 10.09
N ILE A 120 14.81 9.41 10.68
CA ILE A 120 16.13 9.74 11.24
C ILE A 120 17.18 9.98 10.15
N SER A 121 17.13 9.21 9.06
CA SER A 121 18.17 9.23 8.04
C SER A 121 17.94 10.27 6.95
N MET A 122 16.70 10.73 6.71
CA MET A 122 16.34 11.46 5.50
C MET A 122 17.05 12.81 5.35
N ALA A 123 17.29 13.54 6.45
CA ALA A 123 18.08 14.76 6.41
C ALA A 123 19.51 14.51 5.88
N LYS A 124 20.16 13.44 6.36
CA LYS A 124 21.51 13.05 5.91
C LYS A 124 21.51 12.58 4.45
N VAL A 125 20.49 11.84 4.04
CA VAL A 125 20.32 11.35 2.66
C VAL A 125 20.16 12.52 1.69
N LEU A 126 19.33 13.52 1.99
CA LEU A 126 19.18 14.71 1.15
C LEU A 126 20.47 15.51 1.03
N HIS A 127 21.26 15.62 2.12
CA HIS A 127 22.58 16.23 2.06
C HIS A 127 23.55 15.41 1.21
N LEU A 128 23.56 14.09 1.32
CA LEU A 128 24.41 13.20 0.51
C LEU A 128 24.06 13.27 -0.98
N MET A 129 22.79 13.50 -1.31
CA MET A 129 22.33 13.72 -2.68
C MET A 129 22.71 15.11 -3.24
N ASN A 130 23.42 15.93 -2.45
CA ASN A 130 23.76 17.32 -2.80
C ASN A 130 22.53 18.13 -3.25
N THR A 131 21.41 17.98 -2.52
CA THR A 131 20.18 18.71 -2.82
C THR A 131 20.43 20.23 -2.71
N PRO A 132 20.21 21.02 -3.78
CA PRO A 132 20.40 22.47 -3.76
C PRO A 132 19.62 23.15 -2.63
N SER A 133 20.21 24.23 -2.07
CA SER A 133 19.64 24.93 -0.91
C SER A 133 18.28 25.58 -1.18
N ASP A 134 18.04 25.99 -2.43
CA ASP A 134 16.79 26.62 -2.87
C ASP A 134 15.59 25.64 -2.91
N MET A 135 15.83 24.33 -3.07
CA MET A 135 14.77 23.32 -3.06
C MET A 135 14.82 22.38 -1.86
N TYR A 136 15.83 22.50 -0.99
CA TYR A 136 15.99 21.64 0.18
C TYR A 136 14.78 21.67 1.12
N GLY A 137 14.22 22.85 1.38
CA GLY A 137 13.06 23.02 2.25
C GLY A 137 11.82 22.28 1.72
N GLU A 138 11.53 22.39 0.43
CA GLU A 138 10.41 21.69 -0.21
C GLU A 138 10.65 20.17 -0.22
N ALA A 139 11.88 19.73 -0.55
CA ALA A 139 12.25 18.30 -0.56
C ALA A 139 12.13 17.68 0.83
N TYR A 140 12.67 18.36 1.85
CA TYR A 140 12.62 17.88 3.23
C TYR A 140 11.19 17.82 3.76
N GLY A 141 10.40 18.89 3.56
CA GLY A 141 8.99 18.92 3.94
C GLY A 141 8.18 17.79 3.29
N TYR A 142 8.34 17.60 1.98
CA TYR A 142 7.68 16.53 1.22
C TYR A 142 8.04 15.15 1.74
N ILE A 143 9.34 14.82 1.81
CA ILE A 143 9.78 13.47 2.16
C ILE A 143 9.47 13.11 3.61
N MET A 144 9.53 14.07 4.54
CA MET A 144 9.21 13.82 5.95
C MET A 144 7.73 13.48 6.15
N VAL A 145 6.82 14.13 5.41
CA VAL A 145 5.39 13.78 5.44
C VAL A 145 5.17 12.37 4.87
N ILE A 146 5.82 12.02 3.75
CA ILE A 146 5.74 10.66 3.19
C ILE A 146 6.27 9.63 4.19
N CYS A 147 7.43 9.88 4.82
CA CYS A 147 8.00 8.99 5.83
C CYS A 147 7.06 8.79 7.03
N GLY A 148 6.46 9.86 7.55
CA GLY A 148 5.44 9.76 8.60
C GLY A 148 4.18 9.01 8.16
N GLY A 149 3.87 9.07 6.86
CA GLY A 149 2.72 8.41 6.23
C GLY A 149 2.93 6.95 5.83
N ILE A 150 4.12 6.36 6.06
CA ILE A 150 4.39 4.94 5.71
C ILE A 150 3.35 4.00 6.35
N VAL A 151 2.84 4.34 7.54
CA VAL A 151 1.80 3.55 8.21
C VAL A 151 0.51 3.46 7.38
N ALA A 152 0.07 4.56 6.78
CA ALA A 152 -1.12 4.59 5.91
C ALA A 152 -0.90 3.75 4.65
N GLN A 153 0.28 3.84 4.04
CA GLN A 153 0.69 3.04 2.90
C GLN A 153 0.74 1.54 3.25
N ALA A 154 1.33 1.19 4.40
CA ALA A 154 1.42 -0.19 4.88
C ALA A 154 0.04 -0.80 5.10
N LEU A 155 -0.88 -0.05 5.72
CA LEU A 155 -2.25 -0.50 5.96
C LEU A 155 -2.94 -0.89 4.66
N TYR A 156 -2.94 0.03 3.67
CA TYR A 156 -3.55 -0.26 2.37
C TYR A 156 -2.86 -1.43 1.66
N ASN A 157 -1.52 -1.39 1.54
CA ASN A 157 -0.78 -2.41 0.79
C ASN A 157 -0.95 -3.81 1.39
N TYR A 158 -0.92 -3.93 2.72
CA TYR A 158 -1.12 -5.22 3.38
C TYR A 158 -2.54 -5.75 3.18
N LEU A 159 -3.57 -4.95 3.46
CA LEU A 159 -4.97 -5.39 3.32
C LEU A 159 -5.34 -5.68 1.87
N ALA A 160 -4.85 -4.88 0.92
CA ALA A 160 -5.01 -5.14 -0.50
C ALA A 160 -4.32 -6.44 -0.93
N SER A 161 -3.13 -6.75 -0.38
CA SER A 161 -2.43 -8.01 -0.65
C SER A 161 -3.14 -9.22 -0.04
N VAL A 162 -3.72 -9.08 1.15
CA VAL A 162 -4.57 -10.12 1.76
C VAL A 162 -5.80 -10.40 0.89
N LEU A 163 -6.52 -9.38 0.41
CA LEU A 163 -7.66 -9.57 -0.48
C LEU A 163 -7.25 -10.26 -1.78
N ARG A 164 -6.11 -9.87 -2.36
CA ARG A 164 -5.56 -10.53 -3.55
C ARG A 164 -5.18 -11.99 -3.27
N ALA A 165 -4.63 -12.29 -2.11
CA ALA A 165 -4.31 -13.67 -1.70
C ALA A 165 -5.55 -14.57 -1.63
N LEU A 166 -6.73 -14.01 -1.35
CA LEU A 166 -8.02 -14.71 -1.37
C LEU A 166 -8.70 -14.66 -2.77
N GLY A 167 -8.01 -14.19 -3.81
CA GLY A 167 -8.55 -14.16 -5.18
C GLY A 167 -9.34 -12.90 -5.53
N ASP A 168 -9.49 -11.93 -4.61
CA ASP A 168 -10.20 -10.66 -4.88
C ASP A 168 -9.22 -9.54 -5.27
N SER A 169 -8.98 -9.38 -6.56
CA SER A 169 -8.18 -8.27 -7.10
C SER A 169 -9.00 -7.03 -7.46
N LYS A 170 -10.34 -7.13 -7.50
CA LYS A 170 -11.21 -6.04 -7.95
C LYS A 170 -11.47 -5.01 -6.86
N ARG A 171 -11.72 -5.45 -5.60
CA ARG A 171 -12.02 -4.53 -4.50
C ARG A 171 -10.84 -3.61 -4.17
N PRO A 172 -9.61 -4.11 -4.04
CA PRO A 172 -8.45 -3.23 -3.89
C PRO A 172 -8.34 -2.17 -5.00
N LEU A 173 -8.64 -2.54 -6.25
CA LEU A 173 -8.68 -1.57 -7.36
C LEU A 173 -9.71 -0.47 -7.14
N TYR A 174 -10.95 -0.81 -6.74
CA TYR A 174 -11.97 0.21 -6.50
C TYR A 174 -11.56 1.20 -5.40
N PHE A 175 -10.98 0.71 -4.31
CA PHE A 175 -10.49 1.57 -3.23
C PHE A 175 -9.33 2.44 -3.68
N LEU A 176 -8.44 1.91 -4.54
CA LEU A 176 -7.34 2.69 -5.12
C LEU A 176 -7.86 3.79 -6.05
N VAL A 177 -8.88 3.52 -6.88
CA VAL A 177 -9.49 4.53 -7.75
C VAL A 177 -10.13 5.65 -6.92
N VAL A 178 -10.83 5.31 -5.84
CA VAL A 178 -11.38 6.30 -4.90
C VAL A 178 -10.26 7.14 -4.27
N ALA A 179 -9.17 6.49 -3.84
CA ALA A 179 -8.01 7.18 -3.29
C ALA A 179 -7.37 8.12 -4.32
N ALA A 180 -7.21 7.69 -5.57
CA ALA A 180 -6.62 8.50 -6.62
C ALA A 180 -7.44 9.77 -6.92
N LEU A 181 -8.76 9.64 -7.00
CA LEU A 181 -9.65 10.79 -7.19
C LEU A 181 -9.61 11.75 -5.99
N LEU A 182 -9.62 11.19 -4.78
CA LEU A 182 -9.53 11.98 -3.56
C LEU A 182 -8.18 12.70 -3.43
N ASN A 183 -7.08 12.03 -3.78
CA ASN A 183 -5.74 12.61 -3.79
C ASN A 183 -5.69 13.86 -4.68
N ILE A 184 -6.17 13.79 -5.93
CA ILE A 184 -6.20 14.96 -6.84
C ILE A 184 -6.99 16.12 -6.23
N VAL A 185 -8.14 15.86 -5.61
CA VAL A 185 -8.93 16.90 -4.95
C VAL A 185 -8.18 17.51 -3.77
N LEU A 186 -7.57 16.67 -2.93
CA LEU A 186 -6.80 17.12 -1.78
C LEU A 186 -5.55 17.90 -2.18
N ASP A 187 -4.87 17.51 -3.27
CA ASP A 187 -3.75 18.27 -3.83
C ASP A 187 -4.15 19.70 -4.15
N LEU A 188 -5.26 19.87 -4.88
CA LEU A 188 -5.76 21.20 -5.22
C LEU A 188 -6.09 22.00 -3.96
N VAL A 189 -6.69 21.38 -2.96
CA VAL A 189 -7.03 22.05 -1.70
C VAL A 189 -5.76 22.42 -0.91
N PHE A 190 -4.83 21.50 -0.70
CA PHE A 190 -3.65 21.75 0.13
C PHE A 190 -2.65 22.67 -0.55
N ILE A 191 -2.50 22.56 -1.87
CA ILE A 191 -1.55 23.37 -2.62
C ILE A 191 -2.11 24.75 -2.94
N ILE A 192 -3.35 24.85 -3.41
CA ILE A 192 -3.91 26.13 -3.89
C ILE A 192 -4.54 26.90 -2.73
N VAL A 193 -5.39 26.26 -1.91
CA VAL A 193 -6.13 26.96 -0.85
C VAL A 193 -5.24 27.16 0.37
N PHE A 194 -4.59 26.09 0.86
CA PHE A 194 -3.74 26.17 2.05
C PHE A 194 -2.29 26.58 1.77
N ARG A 195 -1.86 26.60 0.51
CA ARG A 195 -0.51 27.03 0.08
C ARG A 195 0.62 26.27 0.78
N MET A 196 0.45 24.94 0.96
CA MET A 196 1.38 24.09 1.70
C MET A 196 2.61 23.65 0.90
N GLY A 197 2.82 24.17 -0.31
CA GLY A 197 3.96 23.77 -1.15
C GLY A 197 3.95 22.29 -1.53
N ALA A 198 5.13 21.71 -1.73
CA ALA A 198 5.25 20.27 -2.04
C ALA A 198 4.76 19.37 -0.89
N ALA A 199 4.88 19.82 0.37
CA ALA A 199 4.36 19.07 1.50
C ALA A 199 2.83 18.84 1.41
N GLY A 200 2.08 19.76 0.76
CA GLY A 200 0.66 19.61 0.49
C GLY A 200 0.33 18.36 -0.33
N ALA A 201 1.08 18.09 -1.39
CA ALA A 201 0.94 16.86 -2.20
C ALA A 201 1.24 15.61 -1.37
N ALA A 202 2.27 15.66 -0.51
CA ALA A 202 2.58 14.53 0.38
C ALA A 202 1.44 14.25 1.36
N TYR A 203 0.84 15.28 1.98
CA TYR A 203 -0.33 15.11 2.84
C TYR A 203 -1.54 14.54 2.09
N ALA A 204 -1.82 15.03 0.87
CA ALA A 204 -2.90 14.50 0.04
C ALA A 204 -2.72 13.02 -0.24
N THR A 205 -1.50 12.61 -0.61
CA THR A 205 -1.15 11.20 -0.86
C THR A 205 -1.32 10.34 0.39
N VAL A 206 -0.80 10.77 1.53
CA VAL A 206 -0.89 10.02 2.79
C VAL A 206 -2.35 9.85 3.25
N ILE A 207 -3.14 10.92 3.19
CA ILE A 207 -4.56 10.90 3.59
C ILE A 207 -5.36 10.01 2.64
N ALA A 208 -5.18 10.14 1.33
CA ALA A 208 -5.87 9.32 0.34
C ALA A 208 -5.57 7.82 0.52
N GLN A 209 -4.31 7.47 0.75
CA GLN A 209 -3.90 6.09 1.04
C GLN A 209 -4.46 5.58 2.37
N GLY A 210 -4.46 6.43 3.41
CA GLY A 210 -5.06 6.09 4.70
C GLY A 210 -6.55 5.78 4.58
N ILE A 211 -7.30 6.60 3.84
CA ILE A 211 -8.72 6.39 3.57
C ILE A 211 -8.92 5.09 2.79
N SER A 212 -8.10 4.82 1.76
CA SER A 212 -8.15 3.55 1.02
C SER A 212 -7.91 2.34 1.93
N GLY A 213 -6.92 2.43 2.82
CA GLY A 213 -6.65 1.39 3.83
C GLY A 213 -7.83 1.16 4.78
N ILE A 214 -8.45 2.23 5.26
CA ILE A 214 -9.65 2.16 6.11
C ILE A 214 -10.82 1.53 5.34
N LEU A 215 -11.05 1.90 4.08
CA LEU A 215 -12.09 1.29 3.24
C LEU A 215 -11.85 -0.21 3.04
N CYS A 216 -10.59 -0.63 2.80
CA CYS A 216 -10.23 -2.05 2.75
C CYS A 216 -10.54 -2.76 4.07
N LEU A 217 -10.18 -2.15 5.20
CA LEU A 217 -10.41 -2.72 6.53
C LEU A 217 -11.91 -2.88 6.81
N LEU A 218 -12.70 -1.84 6.55
CA LEU A 218 -14.15 -1.86 6.74
C LEU A 218 -14.83 -2.90 5.82
N TYR A 219 -14.34 -3.03 4.59
CA TYR A 219 -14.82 -4.04 3.66
C TYR A 219 -14.54 -5.46 4.20
N ILE A 220 -13.31 -5.74 4.61
CA ILE A 220 -12.91 -7.02 5.19
C ILE A 220 -13.77 -7.33 6.42
N ALA A 221 -13.89 -6.38 7.35
CA ALA A 221 -14.65 -6.55 8.58
C ALA A 221 -16.16 -6.78 8.38
N LYS A 222 -16.74 -6.33 7.26
CA LYS A 222 -18.19 -6.44 7.02
C LYS A 222 -18.56 -7.52 6.01
N LYS A 223 -17.66 -7.86 5.08
CA LYS A 223 -18.00 -8.62 3.88
C LYS A 223 -17.14 -9.86 3.64
N VAL A 224 -16.09 -10.10 4.44
CA VAL A 224 -15.19 -11.24 4.25
C VAL A 224 -15.12 -12.10 5.52
N PRO A 225 -16.11 -12.99 5.76
CA PRO A 225 -16.16 -13.84 6.97
C PRO A 225 -14.92 -14.70 7.16
N ALA A 226 -14.31 -15.16 6.06
CA ALA A 226 -13.07 -15.93 6.07
C ALA A 226 -11.92 -15.22 6.81
N LEU A 227 -11.93 -13.88 6.85
CA LEU A 227 -10.94 -13.05 7.53
C LEU A 227 -11.37 -12.57 8.92
N TYR A 228 -12.45 -13.11 9.50
CA TYR A 228 -12.79 -12.81 10.88
C TYR A 228 -11.80 -13.52 11.81
N LEU A 229 -10.86 -12.72 12.32
CA LEU A 229 -9.82 -13.21 13.22
C LEU A 229 -10.34 -13.27 14.65
N HIS A 230 -10.14 -14.41 15.31
CA HIS A 230 -10.40 -14.62 16.72
C HIS A 230 -9.10 -14.43 17.53
N ARG A 231 -9.21 -14.29 18.84
CA ARG A 231 -8.06 -14.08 19.72
C ARG A 231 -6.99 -15.19 19.59
N GLU A 232 -7.42 -16.40 19.32
CA GLU A 232 -6.55 -17.58 19.11
C GLU A 232 -5.72 -17.50 17.82
N ASP A 233 -6.18 -16.73 16.82
CA ASP A 233 -5.47 -16.59 15.54
C ASP A 233 -4.25 -15.66 15.67
N TRP A 234 -4.19 -14.83 16.73
CA TRP A 234 -3.09 -13.91 17.02
C TRP A 234 -1.90 -14.58 17.74
N GLU A 235 -1.99 -15.87 18.02
CA GLU A 235 -0.83 -16.64 18.49
C GLU A 235 0.19 -16.79 17.35
N ILE A 236 1.31 -16.08 17.49
CA ILE A 236 2.37 -16.08 16.47
C ILE A 236 3.08 -17.43 16.50
N ASP A 237 2.88 -18.23 15.47
CA ASP A 237 3.69 -19.41 15.20
C ASP A 237 5.05 -18.98 14.65
N LYS A 238 6.12 -19.27 15.41
CA LYS A 238 7.49 -18.89 15.03
C LYS A 238 7.94 -19.52 13.71
N ASN A 239 7.46 -20.70 13.38
CA ASN A 239 7.77 -21.38 12.12
C ASN A 239 7.10 -20.66 10.95
N LEU A 240 5.83 -20.28 11.11
CA LEU A 240 5.05 -19.55 10.14
C LEU A 240 5.64 -18.15 9.90
N ALA A 241 5.93 -17.42 10.97
CA ALA A 241 6.58 -16.10 10.90
C ALA A 241 7.96 -16.19 10.24
N GLY A 242 8.76 -17.19 10.58
CA GLY A 242 10.06 -17.45 9.96
C GLY A 242 9.95 -17.75 8.46
N TRP A 243 8.91 -18.44 8.04
CA TRP A 243 8.65 -18.72 6.62
C TRP A 243 8.23 -17.46 5.88
N GLN A 244 7.32 -16.66 6.43
CA GLN A 244 6.94 -15.36 5.88
C GLN A 244 8.14 -14.41 5.74
N MET A 245 9.01 -14.35 6.74
CA MET A 245 10.24 -13.55 6.71
C MET A 245 11.26 -14.02 5.66
N LYS A 246 11.28 -15.30 5.31
CA LYS A 246 12.14 -15.81 4.23
C LYS A 246 11.60 -15.45 2.84
N ILE A 247 10.28 -15.43 2.67
CA ILE A 247 9.64 -15.16 1.37
C ILE A 247 9.53 -13.65 1.14
N GLY A 248 9.18 -12.86 2.16
CA GLY A 248 8.93 -11.44 2.06
C GLY A 248 10.03 -10.64 1.32
N PRO A 249 11.31 -10.71 1.74
CA PRO A 249 12.39 -9.96 1.09
C PRO A 249 12.79 -10.48 -0.31
N VAL A 250 12.44 -11.72 -0.64
CA VAL A 250 12.87 -12.39 -1.90
C VAL A 250 11.84 -12.19 -3.02
N SER A 251 10.67 -11.63 -2.72
CA SER A 251 9.55 -11.49 -3.67
C SER A 251 9.68 -10.27 -4.60
N TYR A 252 10.87 -9.61 -4.58
CA TYR A 252 11.15 -8.44 -5.44
C TYR A 252 12.53 -8.52 -6.06
#